data_681a30cd74e6f1c046a6965f8e80282d
#
_entry.id   681a30cd74e6f1c046a6965f8e80282d
#
_cell.length_a   1.000
_cell.length_b   1.000
_cell.length_c   1.000
_cell.angle_alpha   90.00
_cell.angle_beta   90.00
_cell.angle_gamma   90.00
#
_symmetry.space_group_name_H-M   'P 1'
#
loop_
_entity.id
_entity.type
_entity.pdbx_description
1 polymer ?
#
loop_
_entity_poly.entity_id
_entity_poly.type
_entity_poly.pdbx_seq_one_letter_code
_entity_poly.pdbx_strand_id
1 'polypeptide(L)'
;MFEPRDQALAVLYPLQADGRLEFKAGDATVANGLAWSPDGRTLYWSDTGAHCIRAWDYDADTQTMSRERLFAQFPLKPKNWAYGTASAQAYLGRPDGAAVDVDGFYYSAMYEGHRLAKFAPNGQCVAFIETPVQCPTMPCFGGEDMCTLFITTSSHGRSAEELQALPDSGCVFAIRVETPGLPVSFFNN
;
A
#
# COMPACT_ATOMS: atom_id res chain seq x y z
N MET A 1 9.31 -19.92 10.87
CA MET A 1 8.65 -19.43 12.10
C MET A 1 8.39 -17.96 11.88
N PHE A 2 7.15 -17.52 11.85
CA PHE A 2 6.84 -16.10 11.72
C PHE A 2 6.93 -15.48 13.11
N GLU A 3 7.90 -14.63 13.33
CA GLU A 3 7.96 -13.82 14.54
C GLU A 3 6.75 -12.87 14.59
N PRO A 4 6.21 -12.58 15.80
CA PRO A 4 5.15 -11.61 15.94
C PRO A 4 5.61 -10.26 15.36
N ARG A 5 4.84 -9.69 14.43
CA ARG A 5 5.10 -8.37 13.84
C ARG A 5 4.43 -7.29 14.69
N ASP A 6 4.81 -7.22 15.95
CA ASP A 6 4.26 -6.35 16.99
C ASP A 6 5.25 -5.29 17.49
N GLN A 7 6.50 -5.33 16.98
CA GLN A 7 7.54 -4.36 17.30
C GLN A 7 7.84 -3.48 16.08
N ALA A 8 8.04 -2.21 16.31
CA ALA A 8 8.36 -1.21 15.29
C ALA A 8 9.86 -1.30 14.91
N LEU A 9 10.24 -2.34 14.18
CA LEU A 9 11.62 -2.65 13.79
C LEU A 9 11.91 -2.40 12.31
N ALA A 10 10.89 -2.16 11.48
CA ALA A 10 11.09 -1.93 10.07
C ALA A 10 11.63 -0.53 9.80
N VAL A 11 12.55 -0.44 8.85
CA VAL A 11 13.30 0.77 8.52
C VAL A 11 13.36 0.98 7.01
N LEU A 12 13.55 2.24 6.60
CA LEU A 12 13.74 2.66 5.22
C LEU A 12 15.22 2.96 4.98
N TYR A 13 15.79 2.29 3.98
CA TYR A 13 17.16 2.50 3.52
C TYR A 13 17.16 2.87 2.03
N PRO A 14 17.55 4.08 1.63
CA PRO A 14 17.91 4.36 0.25
C PRO A 14 19.22 3.65 -0.12
N LEU A 15 19.23 3.06 -1.32
CA LEU A 15 20.41 2.53 -1.96
C LEU A 15 21.08 3.65 -2.74
N GLN A 16 22.32 3.98 -2.37
CA GLN A 16 23.13 4.99 -3.05
C GLN A 16 23.73 4.41 -4.35
N ALA A 17 24.13 5.30 -5.29
CA ALA A 17 24.75 4.88 -6.56
C ALA A 17 26.06 4.07 -6.37
N ASP A 18 26.76 4.26 -5.24
CA ASP A 18 27.96 3.51 -4.87
C ASP A 18 27.67 2.20 -4.13
N GLY A 19 26.39 1.79 -4.04
CA GLY A 19 25.93 0.56 -3.38
C GLY A 19 25.78 0.64 -1.86
N ARG A 20 26.02 1.80 -1.24
CA ARG A 20 25.83 1.97 0.21
C ARG A 20 24.34 2.11 0.55
N LEU A 21 23.97 1.59 1.71
CA LEU A 21 22.66 1.80 2.33
C LEU A 21 22.78 2.84 3.43
N GLU A 22 21.90 3.82 3.44
CA GLU A 22 21.77 4.82 4.48
C GLU A 22 20.47 4.66 5.24
N PHE A 23 20.49 4.81 6.56
CA PHE A 23 19.26 4.87 7.35
C PHE A 23 18.54 6.21 7.12
N LYS A 24 17.25 6.18 6.81
CA LYS A 24 16.43 7.39 6.64
C LYS A 24 15.25 7.48 7.60
N ALA A 25 14.52 6.41 7.80
CA ALA A 25 13.37 6.38 8.71
C ALA A 25 13.23 4.99 9.32
N GLY A 26 12.62 4.92 10.49
CA GLY A 26 12.35 3.68 11.22
C GLY A 26 10.99 3.69 11.87
N ASP A 27 10.82 2.83 12.87
CA ASP A 27 9.66 2.68 13.73
C ASP A 27 8.35 2.23 13.03
N ALA A 28 8.43 1.59 11.87
CA ALA A 28 7.28 0.89 11.30
C ALA A 28 7.21 -0.55 11.80
N THR A 29 6.01 -1.02 12.08
CA THR A 29 5.77 -2.40 12.48
C THR A 29 5.83 -3.33 11.27
N VAL A 30 5.18 -2.94 10.18
CA VAL A 30 5.21 -3.64 8.89
C VAL A 30 5.26 -2.59 7.78
N ALA A 31 6.46 -2.32 7.28
CA ALA A 31 6.72 -1.33 6.23
C ALA A 31 6.13 -1.75 4.88
N ASN A 32 5.29 -0.89 4.31
CA ASN A 32 4.61 -1.10 3.03
C ASN A 32 4.31 0.22 2.32
N GLY A 33 3.63 0.16 1.18
CA GLY A 33 3.03 1.28 0.49
C GLY A 33 3.95 2.47 0.23
N LEU A 34 5.23 2.19 -0.10
CA LEU A 34 6.20 3.24 -0.42
C LEU A 34 5.89 3.82 -1.80
N ALA A 35 5.65 5.13 -1.85
CA ALA A 35 5.39 5.85 -3.09
C ALA A 35 5.73 7.33 -2.95
N TRP A 36 5.80 8.04 -4.09
CA TRP A 36 6.04 9.48 -4.16
C TRP A 36 4.93 10.19 -4.91
N SER A 37 4.71 11.47 -4.55
CA SER A 37 3.88 12.37 -5.36
C SER A 37 4.48 12.59 -6.75
N PRO A 38 3.68 13.02 -7.76
CA PRO A 38 4.18 13.24 -9.12
C PRO A 38 5.34 14.22 -9.23
N ASP A 39 5.38 15.22 -8.35
CA ASP A 39 6.46 16.21 -8.27
C ASP A 39 7.69 15.75 -7.47
N GLY A 40 7.64 14.53 -6.92
CA GLY A 40 8.71 13.95 -6.10
C GLY A 40 8.90 14.58 -4.72
N ARG A 41 8.01 15.50 -4.31
CA ARG A 41 8.19 16.29 -3.07
C ARG A 41 7.48 15.72 -1.84
N THR A 42 6.62 14.73 -2.02
CA THR A 42 5.98 14.01 -0.91
C THR A 42 6.31 12.54 -1.02
N LEU A 43 6.86 11.98 0.05
CA LEU A 43 7.04 10.53 0.21
C LEU A 43 5.92 10.00 1.10
N TYR A 44 5.30 8.91 0.66
CA TYR A 44 4.30 8.17 1.41
C TYR A 44 4.86 6.82 1.85
N TRP A 45 4.49 6.39 3.05
CA TRP A 45 4.90 5.10 3.59
C TRP A 45 3.79 4.53 4.49
N SER A 46 3.30 3.34 4.16
CA SER A 46 2.31 2.63 4.96
C SER A 46 2.97 1.84 6.07
N ASP A 47 2.36 1.83 7.25
CA ASP A 47 2.60 0.84 8.29
C ASP A 47 1.35 -0.03 8.44
N THR A 48 1.41 -1.22 7.84
CA THR A 48 0.30 -2.18 7.87
C THR A 48 -0.05 -2.61 9.30
N GLY A 49 0.95 -2.76 10.18
CA GLY A 49 0.75 -3.16 11.57
C GLY A 49 0.11 -2.05 12.41
N ALA A 50 0.50 -0.81 12.21
CA ALA A 50 -0.08 0.35 12.86
C ALA A 50 -1.39 0.84 12.21
N HIS A 51 -1.80 0.23 11.11
CA HIS A 51 -3.00 0.61 10.34
C HIS A 51 -3.01 2.07 9.90
N CYS A 52 -1.86 2.60 9.49
CA CYS A 52 -1.75 4.00 9.08
C CYS A 52 -0.90 4.18 7.81
N ILE A 53 -1.07 5.33 7.18
CA ILE A 53 -0.21 5.84 6.12
C ILE A 53 0.39 7.14 6.63
N ARG A 54 1.71 7.25 6.58
CA ARG A 54 2.48 8.45 6.91
C ARG A 54 2.96 9.14 5.65
N ALA A 55 3.18 10.43 5.71
CA ALA A 55 3.77 11.22 4.64
C ALA A 55 4.84 12.16 5.16
N TRP A 56 5.83 12.44 4.34
CA TRP A 56 6.92 13.38 4.59
C TRP A 56 7.07 14.34 3.42
N ASP A 57 7.55 15.53 3.69
CA ASP A 57 8.16 16.33 2.65
C ASP A 57 9.49 15.71 2.30
N TYR A 58 9.72 15.52 1.01
CA TYR A 58 10.90 14.86 0.47
C TYR A 58 11.66 15.81 -0.46
N ASP A 59 12.95 15.91 -0.27
CA ASP A 59 13.89 16.60 -1.14
C ASP A 59 14.75 15.55 -1.86
N ALA A 60 14.58 15.43 -3.18
CA ALA A 60 15.28 14.42 -3.98
C ALA A 60 16.77 14.72 -4.15
N ASP A 61 17.18 15.98 -4.13
CA ASP A 61 18.58 16.39 -4.32
C ASP A 61 19.42 16.05 -3.10
N THR A 62 18.87 16.26 -1.91
CA THR A 62 19.51 15.97 -0.62
C THR A 62 19.08 14.64 -0.01
N GLN A 63 18.07 13.97 -0.61
CA GLN A 63 17.44 12.76 -0.10
C GLN A 63 16.94 12.91 1.35
N THR A 64 16.53 14.12 1.74
CA THR A 64 16.07 14.40 3.10
C THR A 64 14.55 14.26 3.23
N MET A 65 14.13 13.71 4.36
CA MET A 65 12.74 13.60 4.80
C MET A 65 12.52 14.56 5.94
N SER A 66 11.42 15.34 5.89
CA SER A 66 11.07 16.30 6.93
C SER A 66 9.55 16.40 7.07
N ARG A 67 9.09 17.06 8.15
CA ARG A 67 7.67 17.32 8.41
C ARG A 67 6.80 16.06 8.29
N GLU A 68 7.17 15.00 9.04
CA GLU A 68 6.35 13.80 9.15
C GLU A 68 4.92 14.16 9.56
N ARG A 69 3.94 13.54 8.89
CA ARG A 69 2.53 13.72 9.17
C ARG A 69 1.74 12.44 8.94
N LEU A 70 0.67 12.29 9.71
CA LEU A 70 -0.33 11.26 9.46
C LEU A 70 -1.11 11.62 8.19
N PHE A 71 -1.03 10.76 7.16
CA PHE A 71 -1.78 10.93 5.91
C PHE A 71 -3.16 10.28 5.99
N ALA A 72 -3.22 9.04 6.51
CA ALA A 72 -4.48 8.34 6.76
C ALA A 72 -4.35 7.37 7.95
N GLN A 73 -5.45 7.20 8.70
CA GLN A 73 -5.55 6.25 9.81
C GLN A 73 -6.78 5.36 9.64
N PHE A 74 -6.63 4.09 9.93
CA PHE A 74 -7.69 3.10 9.80
C PHE A 74 -7.99 2.43 11.14
N PRO A 75 -9.25 1.98 11.37
CA PRO A 75 -9.59 1.17 12.53
C PRO A 75 -8.74 -0.10 12.61
N LEU A 76 -8.35 -0.47 13.81
CA LEU A 76 -7.62 -1.72 14.03
C LEU A 76 -8.49 -2.93 13.66
N LYS A 77 -7.84 -3.99 13.22
CA LYS A 77 -8.51 -5.26 12.94
C LYS A 77 -9.24 -5.77 14.21
N PRO A 78 -10.54 -6.09 14.13
CA PRO A 78 -11.27 -6.67 15.26
C PRO A 78 -10.62 -7.97 15.75
N LYS A 79 -10.51 -8.15 17.07
CA LYS A 79 -9.88 -9.35 17.67
C LYS A 79 -10.56 -10.67 17.26
N ASN A 80 -11.88 -10.63 17.00
CA ASN A 80 -12.71 -11.77 16.57
C ASN A 80 -12.98 -11.76 15.06
N TRP A 81 -12.15 -11.07 14.28
CA TRP A 81 -12.29 -11.05 12.83
C TRP A 81 -12.13 -12.45 12.25
N ALA A 82 -13.11 -12.91 11.52
CA ALA A 82 -13.07 -14.13 10.71
C ALA A 82 -13.84 -13.90 9.41
N TYR A 83 -13.43 -14.53 8.33
CA TYR A 83 -14.12 -14.45 7.04
C TYR A 83 -15.60 -14.83 7.19
N GLY A 84 -16.50 -14.15 6.48
CA GLY A 84 -17.95 -14.38 6.50
C GLY A 84 -18.68 -13.79 7.72
N THR A 85 -17.98 -13.22 8.71
CA THR A 85 -18.63 -12.61 9.88
C THR A 85 -19.00 -11.14 9.65
N ALA A 86 -19.95 -10.63 10.45
CA ALA A 86 -20.31 -9.20 10.41
C ALA A 86 -19.11 -8.29 10.74
N SER A 87 -18.19 -8.73 11.59
CA SER A 87 -16.97 -8.00 11.91
C SER A 87 -16.01 -7.91 10.70
N ALA A 88 -15.98 -8.94 9.84
CA ALA A 88 -15.21 -8.90 8.60
C ALA A 88 -15.84 -7.97 7.57
N GLN A 89 -17.17 -7.92 7.47
CA GLN A 89 -17.87 -7.02 6.54
C GLN A 89 -17.71 -5.53 6.92
N ALA A 90 -17.64 -5.25 8.22
CA ALA A 90 -17.43 -3.87 8.72
C ALA A 90 -15.97 -3.40 8.66
N TYR A 91 -15.02 -4.33 8.55
CA TYR A 91 -13.59 -4.02 8.56
C TYR A 91 -13.12 -3.60 7.17
N LEU A 92 -12.63 -2.38 7.05
CA LEU A 92 -12.18 -1.81 5.77
C LEU A 92 -10.80 -2.29 5.32
N GLY A 93 -10.14 -3.12 6.12
CA GLY A 93 -8.77 -3.58 5.86
C GLY A 93 -7.70 -2.67 6.47
N ARG A 94 -6.47 -2.99 6.18
CA ARG A 94 -5.27 -2.25 6.59
C ARG A 94 -4.39 -1.95 5.38
N PRO A 95 -3.68 -0.81 5.36
CA PRO A 95 -2.89 -0.42 4.20
C PRO A 95 -1.74 -1.39 3.97
N ASP A 96 -1.57 -1.82 2.72
CA ASP A 96 -0.48 -2.69 2.27
C ASP A 96 0.32 -1.96 1.18
N GLY A 97 0.55 -2.54 0.02
CA GLY A 97 1.22 -1.89 -1.09
C GLY A 97 0.43 -0.72 -1.69
N ALA A 98 1.11 0.16 -2.42
CA ALA A 98 0.50 1.35 -2.99
C ALA A 98 1.12 1.79 -4.31
N ALA A 99 0.37 2.60 -5.06
CA ALA A 99 0.80 3.30 -6.27
C ALA A 99 0.20 4.70 -6.31
N VAL A 100 0.80 5.60 -7.10
CA VAL A 100 0.33 6.98 -7.30
C VAL A 100 0.07 7.23 -8.77
N ASP A 101 -1.02 7.93 -9.11
CA ASP A 101 -1.33 8.37 -10.46
C ASP A 101 -0.73 9.75 -10.76
N VAL A 102 -0.82 10.19 -12.04
CA VAL A 102 -0.24 11.48 -12.48
C VAL A 102 -0.93 12.70 -11.85
N ASP A 103 -2.15 12.55 -11.35
CA ASP A 103 -2.89 13.60 -10.63
C ASP A 103 -2.58 13.63 -9.13
N GLY A 104 -1.72 12.70 -8.66
CA GLY A 104 -1.26 12.61 -7.28
C GLY A 104 -2.19 11.85 -6.34
N PHE A 105 -3.18 11.13 -6.86
CA PHE A 105 -3.98 10.24 -6.02
C PHE A 105 -3.18 9.00 -5.64
N TYR A 106 -3.19 8.68 -4.35
CA TYR A 106 -2.54 7.52 -3.77
C TYR A 106 -3.53 6.36 -3.66
N TYR A 107 -3.21 5.23 -4.29
CA TYR A 107 -4.01 3.99 -4.25
C TYR A 107 -3.36 3.02 -3.28
N SER A 108 -4.04 2.67 -2.21
CA SER A 108 -3.59 1.69 -1.23
C SER A 108 -4.36 0.40 -1.35
N ALA A 109 -3.66 -0.73 -1.45
CA ALA A 109 -4.28 -2.02 -1.24
C ALA A 109 -4.70 -2.14 0.23
N MET A 110 -5.97 -2.49 0.48
CA MET A 110 -6.50 -2.68 1.82
C MET A 110 -6.55 -4.17 2.14
N TYR A 111 -5.45 -4.69 2.68
CA TYR A 111 -5.32 -6.11 3.04
C TYR A 111 -6.44 -6.54 4.00
N GLU A 112 -7.12 -7.64 3.71
CA GLU A 112 -8.34 -8.10 4.40
C GLU A 112 -9.56 -7.17 4.27
N GLY A 113 -9.47 -6.13 3.41
CA GLY A 113 -10.53 -5.15 3.19
C GLY A 113 -11.31 -5.34 1.89
N HIS A 114 -10.94 -6.29 1.04
CA HIS A 114 -11.63 -6.59 -0.23
C HIS A 114 -11.67 -5.41 -1.20
N ARG A 115 -10.67 -4.49 -1.14
CA ARG A 115 -10.67 -3.24 -1.92
C ARG A 115 -9.30 -2.58 -2.03
N LEU A 116 -9.21 -1.65 -2.97
CA LEU A 116 -8.26 -0.55 -2.92
C LEU A 116 -8.96 0.69 -2.38
N ALA A 117 -8.25 1.53 -1.64
CA ALA A 117 -8.68 2.86 -1.24
C ALA A 117 -7.90 3.91 -2.05
N LYS A 118 -8.63 4.86 -2.68
CA LYS A 118 -8.05 5.99 -3.42
C LYS A 118 -8.11 7.23 -2.56
N PHE A 119 -6.94 7.86 -2.34
CA PHE A 119 -6.79 9.07 -1.53
C PHE A 119 -6.37 10.25 -2.39
N ALA A 120 -7.01 11.39 -2.18
CA ALA A 120 -6.53 12.67 -2.72
C ALA A 120 -5.21 13.08 -2.04
N PRO A 121 -4.40 14.00 -2.65
CA PRO A 121 -3.15 14.47 -2.07
C PRO A 121 -3.25 15.06 -0.66
N ASN A 122 -4.43 15.49 -0.25
CA ASN A 122 -4.70 16.02 1.09
C ASN A 122 -5.03 14.93 2.14
N GLY A 123 -4.98 13.63 1.77
CA GLY A 123 -5.27 12.50 2.65
C GLY A 123 -6.76 12.11 2.74
N GLN A 124 -7.64 12.80 2.03
CA GLN A 124 -9.05 12.43 1.98
C GLN A 124 -9.25 11.17 1.14
N CYS A 125 -9.89 10.13 1.70
CA CYS A 125 -10.34 8.99 0.92
C CYS A 125 -11.51 9.41 0.04
N VAL A 126 -11.33 9.30 -1.29
CA VAL A 126 -12.31 9.77 -2.29
C VAL A 126 -13.06 8.64 -2.98
N ALA A 127 -12.50 7.42 -2.99
CA ALA A 127 -13.14 6.28 -3.61
C ALA A 127 -12.62 4.95 -3.04
N PHE A 128 -13.42 3.90 -3.20
CA PHE A 128 -13.01 2.51 -3.07
C PHE A 128 -13.18 1.79 -4.40
N ILE A 129 -12.24 0.92 -4.73
CA ILE A 129 -12.28 0.00 -5.87
C ILE A 129 -12.36 -1.41 -5.28
N GLU A 130 -13.48 -2.08 -5.41
CA GLU A 130 -13.65 -3.44 -4.90
C GLU A 130 -12.78 -4.42 -5.68
N THR A 131 -12.24 -5.42 -4.97
CA THR A 131 -11.47 -6.51 -5.56
C THR A 131 -12.25 -7.83 -5.47
N PRO A 132 -12.08 -8.76 -6.42
CA PRO A 132 -12.81 -10.03 -6.38
C PRO A 132 -12.45 -10.94 -5.20
N VAL A 133 -11.38 -10.60 -4.46
CA VAL A 133 -10.83 -11.40 -3.35
C VAL A 133 -10.56 -10.55 -2.11
N GLN A 134 -10.44 -11.19 -0.95
CA GLN A 134 -10.35 -10.55 0.36
C GLN A 134 -9.05 -9.75 0.57
N CYS A 135 -7.93 -10.22 0.00
CA CYS A 135 -6.60 -9.73 0.34
C CYS A 135 -5.85 -9.16 -0.88
N PRO A 136 -6.20 -7.97 -1.40
CA PRO A 136 -5.33 -7.25 -2.31
C PRO A 136 -4.03 -6.87 -1.58
N THR A 137 -2.88 -6.90 -2.29
CA THR A 137 -1.58 -6.66 -1.67
C THR A 137 -0.82 -5.49 -2.29
N MET A 138 -0.82 -5.34 -3.62
CA MET A 138 -0.08 -4.27 -4.29
C MET A 138 -0.78 -3.84 -5.57
N PRO A 139 -1.17 -2.57 -5.73
CA PRO A 139 -1.52 -1.99 -7.02
C PRO A 139 -0.26 -1.56 -7.78
N CYS A 140 -0.27 -1.71 -9.10
CA CYS A 140 0.79 -1.21 -9.97
C CYS A 140 0.19 -0.76 -11.30
N PHE A 141 0.48 0.45 -11.74
CA PHE A 141 0.08 0.94 -13.05
C PHE A 141 0.99 0.35 -14.14
N GLY A 142 0.41 0.10 -15.30
CA GLY A 142 1.13 -0.42 -16.46
C GLY A 142 0.29 -0.34 -17.75
N GLY A 143 0.75 -1.06 -18.79
CA GLY A 143 0.25 -0.91 -20.15
C GLY A 143 0.96 0.24 -20.88
N GLU A 144 0.81 0.32 -22.20
CA GLU A 144 1.46 1.35 -23.02
C GLU A 144 1.04 2.78 -22.64
N ASP A 145 -0.20 2.94 -22.20
CA ASP A 145 -0.81 4.21 -21.79
C ASP A 145 -0.82 4.42 -20.26
N MET A 146 -0.21 3.50 -19.49
CA MET A 146 -0.21 3.52 -18.03
C MET A 146 -1.62 3.53 -17.38
N CYS A 147 -2.66 3.21 -18.11
CA CYS A 147 -4.06 3.20 -17.66
C CYS A 147 -4.58 1.80 -17.31
N THR A 148 -3.70 0.82 -17.15
CA THR A 148 -4.05 -0.50 -16.61
C THR A 148 -3.52 -0.61 -15.19
N LEU A 149 -4.42 -0.77 -14.21
CA LEU A 149 -4.03 -0.98 -12.81
C LEU A 149 -4.04 -2.49 -12.54
N PHE A 150 -2.85 -3.07 -12.38
CA PHE A 150 -2.65 -4.45 -11.96
C PHE A 150 -2.69 -4.52 -10.43
N ILE A 151 -3.32 -5.58 -9.90
CA ILE A 151 -3.52 -5.75 -8.46
C ILE A 151 -3.09 -7.17 -8.10
N THR A 152 -2.00 -7.30 -7.36
CA THR A 152 -1.62 -8.59 -6.76
C THR A 152 -2.46 -8.89 -5.54
N THR A 153 -2.66 -10.18 -5.25
CA THR A 153 -3.47 -10.62 -4.11
C THR A 153 -2.80 -11.79 -3.38
N SER A 154 -3.28 -12.11 -2.19
CA SER A 154 -2.71 -13.17 -1.37
C SER A 154 -3.76 -14.21 -0.97
N SER A 155 -3.39 -15.50 -1.10
CA SER A 155 -4.10 -16.65 -0.52
C SER A 155 -3.42 -17.16 0.77
N HIS A 156 -2.26 -16.62 1.14
CA HIS A 156 -1.46 -17.09 2.26
C HIS A 156 -2.17 -16.87 3.61
N GLY A 157 -2.25 -17.93 4.41
CA GLY A 157 -2.85 -17.87 5.74
C GLY A 157 -4.37 -17.66 5.76
N ARG A 158 -5.05 -17.86 4.61
CA ARG A 158 -6.51 -17.75 4.52
C ARG A 158 -7.17 -19.07 4.88
N SER A 159 -8.40 -19.03 5.43
CA SER A 159 -9.15 -20.22 5.78
C SER A 159 -9.59 -21.02 4.54
N ALA A 160 -9.80 -22.32 4.69
CA ALA A 160 -10.31 -23.15 3.59
C ALA A 160 -11.69 -22.68 3.10
N GLU A 161 -12.54 -22.20 4.02
CA GLU A 161 -13.85 -21.64 3.70
C GLU A 161 -13.72 -20.39 2.81
N GLU A 162 -12.81 -19.46 3.15
CA GLU A 162 -12.54 -18.27 2.35
C GLU A 162 -12.01 -18.64 0.97
N LEU A 163 -11.03 -19.55 0.88
CA LEU A 163 -10.45 -19.97 -0.40
C LEU A 163 -11.45 -20.73 -1.27
N GLN A 164 -12.40 -21.44 -0.69
CA GLN A 164 -13.48 -22.07 -1.43
C GLN A 164 -14.48 -21.04 -1.99
N ALA A 165 -14.78 -20.00 -1.21
CA ALA A 165 -15.69 -18.92 -1.61
C ALA A 165 -15.03 -17.95 -2.62
N LEU A 166 -13.72 -17.75 -2.51
CA LEU A 166 -12.92 -16.81 -3.30
C LEU A 166 -11.74 -17.56 -3.96
N PRO A 167 -12.00 -18.44 -4.94
CA PRO A 167 -10.98 -19.36 -5.51
C PRO A 167 -9.84 -18.63 -6.23
N ASP A 168 -10.07 -17.40 -6.67
CA ASP A 168 -9.06 -16.57 -7.36
C ASP A 168 -8.12 -15.83 -6.38
N SER A 169 -8.19 -16.12 -5.07
CA SER A 169 -7.26 -15.59 -4.08
C SER A 169 -5.82 -16.00 -4.41
N GLY A 170 -4.93 -15.02 -4.51
CA GLY A 170 -3.53 -15.20 -4.93
C GLY A 170 -3.29 -14.94 -6.42
N CYS A 171 -4.33 -14.69 -7.22
CA CYS A 171 -4.19 -14.26 -8.61
C CYS A 171 -3.81 -12.77 -8.71
N VAL A 172 -3.41 -12.37 -9.92
CA VAL A 172 -3.23 -10.97 -10.31
C VAL A 172 -4.45 -10.53 -11.12
N PHE A 173 -5.07 -9.44 -10.71
CA PHE A 173 -6.19 -8.81 -11.43
C PHE A 173 -5.72 -7.58 -12.19
N ALA A 174 -6.47 -7.19 -13.21
CA ALA A 174 -6.22 -5.98 -13.98
C ALA A 174 -7.54 -5.26 -14.23
N ILE A 175 -7.54 -3.95 -14.04
CA ILE A 175 -8.68 -3.07 -14.35
C ILE A 175 -8.21 -1.88 -15.17
N ARG A 176 -9.09 -1.34 -15.99
CA ARG A 176 -8.84 -0.08 -16.68
C ARG A 176 -9.23 1.10 -15.79
N VAL A 177 -8.37 2.10 -15.76
CA VAL A 177 -8.58 3.36 -15.05
C VAL A 177 -8.47 4.54 -16.03
N GLU A 178 -9.09 5.67 -15.69
CA GLU A 178 -9.10 6.85 -16.54
C GLU A 178 -7.80 7.66 -16.41
N THR A 179 -7.29 7.77 -15.18
CA THR A 179 -6.06 8.52 -14.89
C THR A 179 -4.85 7.58 -15.00
N PRO A 180 -3.85 7.90 -15.82
CA PRO A 180 -2.66 7.07 -15.94
C PRO A 180 -1.80 7.13 -14.66
N GLY A 181 -1.06 6.05 -14.41
CA GLY A 181 -0.05 6.00 -13.36
C GLY A 181 1.24 6.74 -13.74
N LEU A 182 2.10 6.96 -12.74
CA LEU A 182 3.43 7.47 -12.96
C LEU A 182 4.31 6.43 -13.66
N PRO A 183 5.18 6.85 -14.60
CA PRO A 183 6.19 5.97 -15.17
C PRO A 183 7.11 5.39 -14.08
N VAL A 184 7.52 4.14 -14.27
CA VAL A 184 8.47 3.49 -13.36
C VAL A 184 9.86 4.13 -13.52
N SER A 185 10.45 4.55 -12.41
CA SER A 185 11.85 4.99 -12.39
C SER A 185 12.78 3.77 -12.37
N PHE A 186 13.75 3.75 -13.29
CA PHE A 186 14.77 2.71 -13.32
C PHE A 186 15.97 3.10 -12.47
N PHE A 187 16.55 2.13 -11.78
CA PHE A 187 17.84 2.32 -11.12
C PHE A 187 18.95 2.29 -12.19
N ASN A 188 19.67 3.40 -12.30
CA ASN A 188 20.81 3.51 -13.21
C ASN A 188 22.10 3.21 -12.41
N ASN A 189 22.84 2.19 -12.86
CA ASN A 189 24.17 1.85 -12.32
C ASN A 189 25.22 2.81 -12.90
#